data_c99384c5099abbb988260c1854cd3e2c
#
_entry.id   c99384c5099abbb988260c1854cd3e2c
#
_cell.length_a   1.000
_cell.length_b   1.000
_cell.length_c   1.000
_cell.angle_alpha   90.00
_cell.angle_beta   90.00
_cell.angle_gamma   90.00
#
_symmetry.space_group_name_H-M   'P 1'
#
loop_
_entity.id
_entity.type
_entity.pdbx_description
1 polymer ?
#
loop_
_entity_poly.entity_id
_entity_poly.type
_entity_poly.pdbx_seq_one_letter_code
_entity_poly.pdbx_strand_id
1 'polypeptide(L)' 'MSHQILRIFEVADRTGLARSSIYAKIQAGDFPRPIKLSTRSVGWLEADVNQWIELQISRSREKACGEK' A
#
# COMPACT_ATOMS: atom_id res chain seq x y z
N MET A 1 -15.56 -2.19 -16.03
CA MET A 1 -14.67 -2.42 -15.06
C MET A 1 -14.74 -1.45 -13.99
N SER A 2 -14.82 -1.82 -12.79
CA SER A 2 -14.90 -0.88 -11.71
C SER A 2 -13.63 -0.91 -10.90
N HIS A 3 -13.27 0.24 -10.41
CA HIS A 3 -12.09 0.39 -9.57
C HIS A 3 -12.55 0.61 -8.15
N GLN A 4 -11.85 -0.01 -7.23
CA GLN A 4 -12.13 0.19 -5.83
C GLN A 4 -11.12 1.19 -5.30
N ILE A 5 -11.59 2.17 -4.57
CA ILE A 5 -10.72 3.17 -3.97
C ILE A 5 -10.68 2.93 -2.47
N LEU A 6 -9.51 2.86 -1.92
CA LEU A 6 -9.32 2.64 -0.51
C LEU A 6 -8.88 3.92 0.16
N ARG A 7 -9.39 4.17 1.34
CA ARG A 7 -8.99 5.33 2.12
C ARG A 7 -7.82 4.93 3.01
N ILE A 8 -7.18 5.92 3.61
CA ILE A 8 -5.98 5.67 4.40
C ILE A 8 -6.19 4.63 5.49
N PHE A 9 -7.30 4.68 6.18
CA PHE A 9 -7.52 3.72 7.25
C PHE A 9 -7.75 2.31 6.69
N GLU A 10 -8.31 2.22 5.50
CA GLU A 10 -8.48 0.93 4.88
C GLU A 10 -7.15 0.38 4.40
N VAL A 11 -6.30 1.24 3.87
CA VAL A 11 -4.97 0.84 3.45
C VAL A 11 -4.17 0.38 4.64
N ALA A 12 -4.25 1.12 5.74
CA ALA A 12 -3.55 0.76 6.95
C ALA A 12 -4.02 -0.60 7.48
N ASP A 13 -5.31 -0.83 7.40
CA ASP A 13 -5.87 -2.09 7.87
C ASP A 13 -5.40 -3.25 7.00
N ARG A 14 -5.38 -3.07 5.71
CA ARG A 14 -4.98 -4.14 4.79
C ARG A 14 -3.49 -4.45 4.88
N THR A 15 -2.69 -3.44 5.06
CA THR A 15 -1.25 -3.62 5.08
C THR A 15 -0.70 -3.88 6.48
N GLY A 16 -1.49 -3.56 7.49
CA GLY A 16 -1.03 -3.72 8.86
C GLY A 16 -0.04 -2.65 9.28
N LEU A 17 0.05 -1.58 8.51
CA LEU A 17 0.98 -0.51 8.82
C LEU A 17 0.27 0.67 9.46
N ALA A 18 1.00 1.43 10.24
CA ALA A 18 0.46 2.66 10.80
C ALA A 18 0.39 3.69 9.68
N ARG A 19 -0.48 4.67 9.84
CA ARG A 19 -0.63 5.71 8.83
C ARG A 19 0.68 6.45 8.59
N SER A 20 1.40 6.75 9.65
CA SER A 20 2.66 7.45 9.51
C SER A 20 3.67 6.62 8.72
N SER A 21 3.65 5.31 8.92
CA SER A 21 4.54 4.44 8.17
C SER A 21 4.20 4.45 6.69
N ILE A 22 2.90 4.47 6.37
CA ILE A 22 2.48 4.51 4.99
C ILE A 22 2.97 5.80 4.32
N TYR A 23 2.80 6.93 4.99
CA TYR A 23 3.24 8.19 4.42
C TYR A 23 4.75 8.25 4.27
N ALA A 24 5.47 7.69 5.21
CA ALA A 24 6.92 7.64 5.12
C ALA A 24 7.35 6.81 3.91
N LYS A 25 6.66 5.70 3.68
CA LYS A 25 6.98 4.85 2.54
C LYS A 25 6.66 5.53 1.22
N ILE A 26 5.59 6.30 1.19
CA ILE A 26 5.24 7.05 0.00
C ILE A 26 6.33 8.04 -0.33
N GLN A 27 6.83 8.74 0.68
CA GLN A 27 7.89 9.70 0.47
C GLN A 27 9.18 9.04 0.02
N ALA A 28 9.43 7.85 0.48
CA ALA A 28 10.61 7.11 0.07
C ALA A 28 10.45 6.46 -1.29
N GLY A 29 9.25 6.53 -1.86
CA GLY A 29 9.00 5.91 -3.15
C GLY A 29 8.78 4.42 -3.05
N ASP A 30 8.45 3.93 -1.85
CA ASP A 30 8.29 2.52 -1.61
C ASP A 30 6.84 2.08 -1.50
N PHE A 31 5.93 2.94 -1.76
CA PHE A 31 4.50 2.65 -1.66
C PHE A 31 3.77 3.43 -2.76
N PRO A 32 2.69 2.91 -3.29
CA PRO A 32 1.95 3.60 -4.35
C PRO A 32 1.46 4.96 -3.86
N ARG A 33 1.50 5.92 -4.75
CA ARG A 33 1.06 7.25 -4.40
C ARG A 33 -0.45 7.33 -4.40
N PRO A 34 -1.02 8.15 -3.53
CA PRO A 34 -2.46 8.30 -3.48
C PRO A 34 -2.98 9.04 -4.69
N ILE A 35 -4.22 8.78 -5.04
CA ILE A 35 -4.90 9.46 -6.12
C ILE A 35 -5.76 10.53 -5.49
N LYS A 36 -5.72 11.71 -6.06
CA LYS A 36 -6.54 12.78 -5.55
C LYS A 36 -7.97 12.60 -6.04
N LEU A 37 -8.89 12.46 -5.12
CA LEU A 37 -10.27 12.27 -5.46
C LEU A 37 -11.02 13.58 -5.51
N SER A 38 -10.64 14.51 -4.64
CA SER A 38 -11.24 15.83 -4.63
C SER A 38 -10.27 16.76 -3.93
N THR A 39 -10.66 17.98 -3.70
CA THR A 39 -9.79 18.96 -3.09
C THR A 39 -9.21 18.49 -1.77
N ARG A 40 -10.01 17.77 -1.01
CA ARG A 40 -9.56 17.31 0.29
C ARG A 40 -9.52 15.82 0.49
N SER A 41 -9.81 15.08 -0.55
CA SER A 41 -9.89 13.64 -0.43
C SER A 41 -8.88 12.95 -1.30
N VAL A 42 -8.21 11.98 -0.75
CA VAL A 42 -7.29 11.16 -1.52
C VAL A 42 -7.59 9.71 -1.21
N GLY A 43 -7.20 8.84 -2.10
CA GLY A 43 -7.38 7.43 -1.89
C GLY A 43 -6.37 6.65 -2.73
N TRP A 44 -6.41 5.36 -2.60
CA TRP A 44 -5.51 4.48 -3.34
C TRP A 44 -6.34 3.49 -4.13
N LEU A 45 -5.87 3.12 -5.29
CA LEU A 45 -6.54 2.06 -6.04
C LEU A 45 -6.30 0.74 -5.33
N GLU A 46 -7.34 -0.05 -5.19
CA GLU A 46 -7.20 -1.34 -4.55
C GLU A 46 -6.17 -2.18 -5.30
N ALA A 47 -6.18 -2.11 -6.61
CA ALA A 47 -5.24 -2.88 -7.43
C ALA A 47 -3.81 -2.52 -7.11
N ASP A 48 -3.54 -1.24 -6.91
CA ASP A 48 -2.20 -0.78 -6.59
C ASP A 48 -1.75 -1.29 -5.22
N VAL A 49 -2.65 -1.22 -4.26
CA VAL A 49 -2.34 -1.67 -2.91
C VAL A 49 -2.12 -3.18 -2.91
N ASN A 50 -2.96 -3.91 -3.60
CA ASN A 50 -2.81 -5.36 -3.69
C ASN A 50 -1.50 -5.73 -4.36
N GLN A 51 -1.13 -5.02 -5.39
CA GLN A 51 0.11 -5.28 -6.09
C GLN A 51 1.30 -5.04 -5.18
N TRP A 52 1.24 -3.99 -4.38
CA TRP A 52 2.30 -3.68 -3.43
C TRP A 52 2.42 -4.79 -2.39
N ILE A 53 1.26 -5.27 -1.90
CA ILE A 53 1.25 -6.34 -0.91
C ILE A 53 1.87 -7.60 -1.51
N GLU A 54 1.51 -7.93 -2.73
CA GLU A 54 2.07 -9.10 -3.39
C GLU A 54 3.58 -8.97 -3.52
N LEU A 55 4.03 -7.79 -3.82
CA LEU A 55 5.45 -7.56 -3.95
C LEU A 55 6.16 -7.75 -2.62
N GLN A 56 5.55 -7.29 -1.54
CA GLN A 56 6.14 -7.46 -0.22
C GLN A 56 6.20 -8.92 0.19
N ILE A 57 5.17 -9.66 -0.15
CA ILE A 57 5.14 -11.09 0.14
C ILE A 57 6.26 -11.78 -0.62
N SER A 58 6.42 -11.45 -1.88
CA SER A 58 7.44 -12.05 -2.70
C SER A 58 8.83 -11.76 -2.16
N ARG A 59 9.06 -10.52 -1.80
CA ARG A 59 10.35 -10.13 -1.27
C ARG A 59 10.62 -10.82 0.05
N SER A 60 9.62 -10.91 0.87
CA SER A 60 9.75 -11.52 2.16
C SER A 60 10.06 -13.00 2.03
N ARG A 61 9.41 -13.65 1.10
CA ARG A 61 9.65 -15.07 0.89
C ARG A 61 11.04 -15.34 0.37
N GLU A 62 11.52 -14.47 -0.50
CA GLU A 62 12.85 -14.61 -1.02
C GLU A 62 13.87 -14.45 0.08
N LYS A 63 13.67 -13.46 0.94
CA LYS A 63 14.58 -13.24 1.98
C LYS A 63 14.48 -14.31 3.02
N ALA A 64 13.34 -14.76 3.32
CA ALA A 64 13.13 -15.74 4.35
C ALA A 64 13.56 -17.12 3.93
N CYS A 65 13.70 -17.31 2.67
CA CYS A 65 14.12 -18.60 2.20
C CYS A 65 15.46 -18.90 2.79
N GLY A 66 15.56 -19.83 3.47
CA GLY A 66 16.77 -20.16 4.11
C GLY A 66 16.94 -19.60 5.45
N GLU A 67 16.18 -18.65 5.84
CA GLU A 67 16.30 -18.06 6.98
C GLU A 67 15.58 -18.60 8.02
N LYS A 68 14.72 -19.05 8.01
CA LYS A 68 14.06 -19.45 9.04
C LYS A 68 13.56 -20.46 9.06
#